data_8d8708e2f5ef1d5fd86f3d69f483a099
#
_entry.id   8d8708e2f5ef1d5fd86f3d69f483a099
#
_cell.length_a   1.000
_cell.length_b   1.000
_cell.length_c   1.000
_cell.angle_alpha   90.00
_cell.angle_beta   90.00
_cell.angle_gamma   90.00
#
_symmetry.space_group_name_H-M   'P 1'
#
loop_
_entity.id
_entity.type
_entity.pdbx_description
1 polymer ?
#
loop_
_entity_poly.entity_id
_entity_poly.type
_entity_poly.pdbx_seq_one_letter_code
_entity_poly.pdbx_strand_id
1 'polypeptide(L)'
;MPAIRLQHASVPMTTGGNDQGRHFYGATLGLTEIPPPAVLGGDGFVWFAIGESGDEIHLYTDESGPNSPGQHLCIQVDDPAAVREQLEANGYETSDTDVIPNRPRFFTHDPFGNRVEISAILGPYS
;
A
#
# COMPACT_ATOMS: atom_id res chain seq x y z
N MET A 1 25.26 -4.79 14.29
CA MET A 1 23.92 -4.89 14.87
C MET A 1 22.95 -5.40 13.82
N PRO A 2 22.08 -6.34 14.15
CA PRO A 2 21.12 -6.82 13.17
C PRO A 2 20.03 -5.78 12.91
N ALA A 3 19.44 -5.85 11.72
CA ALA A 3 18.26 -5.08 11.42
C ALA A 3 17.10 -5.53 12.34
N ILE A 4 16.18 -4.62 12.64
CA ILE A 4 15.07 -4.88 13.54
C ILE A 4 13.80 -5.21 12.78
N ARG A 5 13.44 -4.39 11.78
CA ARG A 5 12.22 -4.57 10.98
C ARG A 5 12.22 -3.66 9.75
N LEU A 6 11.27 -3.86 8.87
CA LEU A 6 10.97 -2.92 7.80
C LEU A 6 10.08 -1.82 8.39
N GLN A 7 10.62 -0.59 8.51
CA GLN A 7 9.90 0.50 9.17
C GLN A 7 8.94 1.21 8.21
N HIS A 8 9.38 1.48 6.97
CA HIS A 8 8.50 2.06 5.96
C HIS A 8 8.92 1.63 4.56
N ALA A 9 8.01 1.80 3.63
CA ALA A 9 8.27 1.70 2.21
C ALA A 9 7.84 3.01 1.54
N SER A 10 8.63 3.48 0.59
CA SER A 10 8.31 4.68 -0.18
C SER A 10 7.90 4.28 -1.58
N VAL A 11 6.80 4.85 -2.07
CA VAL A 11 6.28 4.59 -3.41
C VAL A 11 5.98 5.90 -4.13
N PRO A 12 6.22 5.95 -5.46
CA PRO A 12 6.01 7.18 -6.22
C PRO A 12 4.53 7.52 -6.41
N MET A 13 4.24 8.82 -6.45
CA MET A 13 2.96 9.34 -6.89
C MET A 13 3.19 10.43 -7.94
N THR A 14 2.20 10.66 -8.79
CA THR A 14 2.25 11.74 -9.77
C THR A 14 2.07 13.09 -9.08
N THR A 15 2.59 14.16 -9.69
CA THR A 15 2.40 15.52 -9.19
C THR A 15 0.91 15.83 -9.02
N GLY A 16 0.54 16.32 -7.85
CA GLY A 16 -0.86 16.64 -7.54
C GLY A 16 -1.74 15.43 -7.22
N GLY A 17 -1.15 14.24 -7.08
CA GLY A 17 -1.89 13.00 -6.81
C GLY A 17 -2.26 12.80 -5.35
N ASN A 18 -2.05 13.78 -4.48
CA ASN A 18 -2.26 13.65 -3.03
C ASN A 18 -3.65 13.11 -2.68
N ASP A 19 -4.71 13.70 -3.25
CA ASP A 19 -6.08 13.26 -2.92
C ASP A 19 -6.40 11.86 -3.46
N GLN A 20 -5.84 11.49 -4.60
CA GLN A 20 -5.97 10.13 -5.12
C GLN A 20 -5.29 9.12 -4.20
N GLY A 21 -4.11 9.45 -3.70
CA GLY A 21 -3.39 8.63 -2.72
C GLY A 21 -4.18 8.49 -1.42
N ARG A 22 -4.75 9.59 -0.93
CA ARG A 22 -5.61 9.58 0.26
C ARG A 22 -6.84 8.71 0.07
N HIS A 23 -7.43 8.73 -1.10
CA HIS A 23 -8.60 7.89 -1.39
C HIS A 23 -8.25 6.40 -1.36
N PHE A 24 -7.14 6.02 -2.00
CA PHE A 24 -6.74 4.61 -2.06
C PHE A 24 -6.25 4.10 -0.70
N TYR A 25 -5.21 4.72 -0.14
CA TYR A 25 -4.58 4.23 1.09
C TYR A 25 -5.39 4.58 2.34
N GLY A 26 -5.98 5.76 2.39
CA GLY A 26 -6.73 6.24 3.52
C GLY A 26 -8.17 5.73 3.53
N ALA A 27 -9.00 6.23 2.62
CA ALA A 27 -10.43 5.95 2.63
C ALA A 27 -10.75 4.49 2.30
N THR A 28 -10.05 3.88 1.33
CA THR A 28 -10.36 2.53 0.86
C THR A 28 -9.66 1.45 1.67
N LEU A 29 -8.36 1.59 1.91
CA LEU A 29 -7.59 0.60 2.69
C LEU A 29 -7.61 0.84 4.19
N GLY A 30 -8.06 2.01 4.63
CA GLY A 30 -8.19 2.30 6.06
C GLY A 30 -6.90 2.64 6.78
N LEU A 31 -5.84 3.04 6.07
CA LEU A 31 -4.62 3.51 6.71
C LEU A 31 -4.84 4.91 7.26
N THR A 32 -4.08 5.27 8.29
CA THR A 32 -4.19 6.58 8.94
C THR A 32 -3.15 7.53 8.38
N GLU A 33 -3.59 8.64 7.81
CA GLU A 33 -2.66 9.67 7.33
C GLU A 33 -1.94 10.30 8.51
N ILE A 34 -0.61 10.47 8.38
CA ILE A 34 0.24 11.13 9.37
C ILE A 34 1.00 12.26 8.68
N PRO A 35 1.32 13.36 9.39
CA PRO A 35 2.04 14.45 8.77
C PRO A 35 3.49 14.08 8.51
N PRO A 36 4.03 14.37 7.30
CA PRO A 36 5.46 14.26 7.07
C PRO A 36 6.21 15.29 7.92
N PRO A 37 7.50 15.08 8.24
CA PRO A 37 8.27 16.10 8.96
C PRO A 37 8.26 17.43 8.23
N ALA A 38 8.05 18.51 8.99
CA ALA A 38 7.95 19.86 8.41
C ALA A 38 9.20 20.27 7.62
N VAL A 39 10.36 19.72 7.97
CA VAL A 39 11.63 20.02 7.29
C VAL A 39 11.62 19.58 5.82
N LEU A 40 10.79 18.60 5.46
CA LEU A 40 10.66 18.16 4.06
C LEU A 40 9.89 19.15 3.21
N GLY A 41 9.03 19.95 3.81
CA GLY A 41 8.28 21.04 3.16
C GLY A 41 7.35 20.59 2.05
N GLY A 42 6.40 21.48 1.68
CA GLY A 42 5.61 21.35 0.48
C GLY A 42 4.60 20.19 0.45
N ASP A 43 3.99 20.03 -0.73
CA ASP A 43 2.89 19.10 -0.96
C ASP A 43 3.36 17.79 -1.64
N GLY A 44 4.66 17.56 -1.71
CA GLY A 44 5.24 16.43 -2.44
C GLY A 44 5.17 15.09 -1.73
N PHE A 45 4.53 15.02 -0.56
CA PHE A 45 4.53 13.82 0.28
C PHE A 45 3.16 13.58 0.89
N VAL A 46 2.75 12.31 0.94
CA VAL A 46 1.57 11.89 1.72
C VAL A 46 1.97 10.61 2.45
N TRP A 47 1.96 10.64 3.77
CA TRP A 47 2.41 9.54 4.61
C TRP A 47 1.26 8.90 5.35
N PHE A 48 1.33 7.57 5.52
CA PHE A 48 0.32 6.79 6.21
C PHE A 48 0.96 5.84 7.21
N ALA A 49 0.30 5.68 8.36
CA ALA A 49 0.61 4.62 9.33
C ALA A 49 -0.33 3.44 9.09
N ILE A 50 0.18 2.22 9.26
CA ILE A 50 -0.60 0.99 9.10
C ILE A 50 -1.02 0.51 10.49
N GLY A 51 -2.27 0.79 10.87
CA GLY A 51 -2.81 0.40 12.17
C GLY A 51 -1.89 0.83 13.31
N GLU A 52 -1.61 -0.08 14.23
CA GLU A 52 -0.72 0.15 15.38
C GLU A 52 0.63 -0.57 15.23
N SER A 53 0.92 -1.11 14.05
CA SER A 53 2.15 -1.89 13.83
C SER A 53 3.43 -1.05 13.90
N GLY A 54 3.33 0.26 13.66
CA GLY A 54 4.49 1.13 13.53
C GLY A 54 5.09 1.15 12.14
N ASP A 55 4.55 0.35 11.21
CA ASP A 55 4.97 0.37 9.81
C ASP A 55 4.26 1.50 9.08
N GLU A 56 4.92 2.06 8.06
CA GLU A 56 4.40 3.22 7.34
C GLU A 56 4.55 3.05 5.83
N ILE A 57 3.70 3.74 5.09
CA ILE A 57 3.82 3.90 3.64
C ILE A 57 3.98 5.39 3.36
N HIS A 58 5.01 5.74 2.60
CA HIS A 58 5.33 7.12 2.24
C HIS A 58 5.15 7.30 0.72
N LEU A 59 4.18 8.10 0.33
CA LEU A 59 4.07 8.55 -1.06
C LEU A 59 4.97 9.77 -1.24
N TYR A 60 5.73 9.78 -2.32
CA TYR A 60 6.57 10.91 -2.71
C TYR A 60 6.37 11.21 -4.20
N THR A 61 6.50 12.48 -4.59
CA THR A 61 6.30 12.88 -5.98
C THR A 61 7.46 12.40 -6.85
N ASP A 62 7.15 11.59 -7.86
CA ASP A 62 8.11 11.11 -8.85
C ASP A 62 7.36 10.73 -10.12
N GLU A 63 7.49 11.55 -11.15
CA GLU A 63 6.77 11.35 -12.43
C GLU A 63 7.26 10.13 -13.21
N SER A 64 8.44 9.59 -12.88
CA SER A 64 8.93 8.38 -13.56
C SER A 64 8.15 7.12 -13.17
N GLY A 65 7.39 7.19 -12.07
CA GLY A 65 6.54 6.09 -11.63
C GLY A 65 7.29 4.91 -11.04
N PRO A 66 6.62 3.74 -10.91
CA PRO A 66 7.24 2.55 -10.35
C PRO A 66 8.34 1.99 -11.25
N ASN A 67 9.34 1.36 -10.62
CA ASN A 67 10.54 0.88 -11.32
C ASN A 67 10.30 -0.39 -12.14
N SER A 68 9.42 -1.28 -11.70
CA SER A 68 9.24 -2.60 -12.30
C SER A 68 7.82 -3.12 -12.05
N PRO A 69 7.22 -3.82 -13.04
CA PRO A 69 5.88 -4.40 -12.86
C PRO A 69 5.78 -5.44 -11.74
N GLY A 70 6.89 -6.11 -11.41
CA GLY A 70 6.89 -7.13 -10.36
C GLY A 70 7.12 -6.57 -8.95
N GLN A 71 7.64 -5.36 -8.85
CA GLN A 71 7.90 -4.75 -7.56
C GLN A 71 6.58 -4.37 -6.88
N HIS A 72 6.40 -4.74 -5.62
CA HIS A 72 5.15 -4.48 -4.94
C HIS A 72 5.30 -4.41 -3.43
N LEU A 73 4.31 -3.78 -2.79
CA LEU A 73 4.10 -3.86 -1.35
C LEU A 73 3.18 -5.03 -1.05
N CYS A 74 3.33 -5.64 0.12
CA CYS A 74 2.32 -6.57 0.64
C CYS A 74 1.77 -6.01 1.96
N ILE A 75 0.47 -5.77 1.99
CA ILE A 75 -0.23 -5.30 3.18
C ILE A 75 -1.03 -6.45 3.74
N GLN A 76 -0.79 -6.78 5.01
CA GLN A 76 -1.52 -7.82 5.71
C GLN A 76 -2.88 -7.29 6.19
N VAL A 77 -3.92 -8.06 5.94
CA VAL A 77 -5.28 -7.79 6.41
C VAL A 77 -5.89 -9.05 7.00
N ASP A 78 -6.93 -8.91 7.80
CA ASP A 78 -7.63 -10.06 8.37
C ASP A 78 -8.54 -10.75 7.34
N ASP A 79 -9.20 -9.98 6.49
CA ASP A 79 -10.20 -10.48 5.54
C ASP A 79 -9.92 -9.92 4.14
N PRO A 80 -9.09 -10.61 3.34
CA PRO A 80 -8.80 -10.16 1.98
C PRO A 80 -10.03 -10.04 1.09
N ALA A 81 -11.01 -10.94 1.23
CA ALA A 81 -12.22 -10.90 0.41
C ALA A 81 -13.00 -9.60 0.64
N ALA A 82 -13.13 -9.17 1.89
CA ALA A 82 -13.82 -7.92 2.23
C ALA A 82 -13.07 -6.70 1.69
N VAL A 83 -11.75 -6.70 1.77
CA VAL A 83 -10.91 -5.63 1.22
C VAL A 83 -11.04 -5.57 -0.31
N ARG A 84 -11.03 -6.74 -0.97
CA ARG A 84 -11.20 -6.83 -2.43
C ARG A 84 -12.53 -6.22 -2.85
N GLU A 85 -13.60 -6.55 -2.14
CA GLU A 85 -14.93 -6.02 -2.40
C GLU A 85 -14.96 -4.50 -2.27
N GLN A 86 -14.33 -3.94 -1.24
CA GLN A 86 -14.19 -2.49 -1.04
C GLN A 86 -13.41 -1.83 -2.18
N LEU A 87 -12.30 -2.42 -2.59
CA LEU A 87 -11.51 -1.89 -3.68
C LEU A 87 -12.31 -1.85 -4.99
N GLU A 88 -12.97 -2.94 -5.33
CA GLU A 88 -13.78 -3.03 -6.56
C GLU A 88 -14.96 -2.08 -6.52
N ALA A 89 -15.61 -1.92 -5.37
CA ALA A 89 -16.71 -0.96 -5.19
C ALA A 89 -16.26 0.49 -5.38
N ASN A 90 -14.98 0.78 -5.15
CA ASN A 90 -14.40 2.10 -5.34
C ASN A 90 -13.69 2.27 -6.69
N GLY A 91 -13.86 1.32 -7.61
CA GLY A 91 -13.36 1.42 -8.97
C GLY A 91 -11.93 0.95 -9.17
N TYR A 92 -11.31 0.30 -8.20
CA TYR A 92 -9.97 -0.26 -8.34
C TYR A 92 -10.04 -1.70 -8.84
N GLU A 93 -9.24 -2.01 -9.84
CA GLU A 93 -9.17 -3.36 -10.40
C GLU A 93 -8.36 -4.27 -9.48
N THR A 94 -8.77 -5.53 -9.42
CA THR A 94 -8.07 -6.56 -8.65
C THR A 94 -7.82 -7.77 -9.54
N SER A 95 -6.82 -8.56 -9.17
CA SER A 95 -6.49 -9.77 -9.94
C SER A 95 -6.12 -10.92 -9.02
N ASP A 96 -6.50 -12.13 -9.46
CA ASP A 96 -6.04 -13.35 -8.82
C ASP A 96 -4.57 -13.59 -9.11
N THR A 97 -3.95 -14.43 -8.29
CA THR A 97 -2.56 -14.81 -8.43
C THR A 97 -2.38 -16.25 -7.96
N ASP A 98 -1.16 -16.77 -8.07
CA ASP A 98 -0.85 -18.14 -7.68
C ASP A 98 -1.22 -18.40 -6.22
N VAL A 99 -1.74 -19.60 -5.97
CA VAL A 99 -2.12 -20.02 -4.61
C VAL A 99 -0.86 -20.35 -3.81
N ILE A 100 -0.75 -19.69 -2.65
CA ILE A 100 0.29 -19.99 -1.68
C ILE A 100 -0.40 -20.48 -0.40
N PRO A 101 0.07 -21.59 0.20
CA PRO A 101 -0.53 -22.07 1.43
C PRO A 101 -0.57 -21.00 2.53
N ASN A 102 -1.72 -20.89 3.20
CA ASN A 102 -1.94 -19.98 4.31
C ASN A 102 -1.82 -18.50 3.95
N ARG A 103 -1.93 -18.18 2.65
CA ARG A 103 -1.86 -16.79 2.15
C ARG A 103 -3.05 -16.53 1.21
N PRO A 104 -4.28 -16.37 1.73
CA PRO A 104 -5.37 -15.84 0.92
C PRO A 104 -4.97 -14.44 0.47
N ARG A 105 -4.86 -14.22 -0.84
CA ARG A 105 -4.26 -13.00 -1.36
C ARG A 105 -4.76 -12.65 -2.76
N PHE A 106 -4.58 -11.40 -3.12
CA PHE A 106 -4.81 -10.90 -4.47
C PHE A 106 -3.94 -9.68 -4.70
N PHE A 107 -3.89 -9.22 -5.96
CA PHE A 107 -3.17 -8.00 -6.32
C PHE A 107 -4.13 -6.90 -6.78
N THR A 108 -3.72 -5.67 -6.54
CA THR A 108 -4.35 -4.46 -7.06
C THR A 108 -3.25 -3.47 -7.43
N HIS A 109 -3.63 -2.33 -7.98
CA HIS A 109 -2.71 -1.22 -8.23
C HIS A 109 -3.29 0.03 -7.60
N ASP A 110 -2.41 0.86 -7.03
CA ASP A 110 -2.80 2.17 -6.56
C ASP A 110 -3.04 3.12 -7.75
N PRO A 111 -3.49 4.36 -7.53
CA PRO A 111 -3.78 5.28 -8.64
C PRO A 111 -2.57 5.64 -9.51
N PHE A 112 -1.37 5.35 -9.06
CA PHE A 112 -0.12 5.71 -9.73
C PHE A 112 0.57 4.53 -10.41
N GLY A 113 -0.09 3.36 -10.41
CA GLY A 113 0.46 2.15 -11.00
C GLY A 113 1.35 1.33 -10.08
N ASN A 114 1.48 1.69 -8.80
CA ASN A 114 2.21 0.87 -7.85
C ASN A 114 1.41 -0.40 -7.57
N ARG A 115 2.08 -1.55 -7.70
CA ARG A 115 1.46 -2.85 -7.45
C ARG A 115 1.37 -3.11 -5.96
N VAL A 116 0.20 -3.55 -5.50
CA VAL A 116 -0.06 -3.81 -4.08
C VAL A 116 -0.65 -5.21 -3.93
N GLU A 117 -0.04 -6.03 -3.10
CA GLU A 117 -0.57 -7.30 -2.69
C GLU A 117 -1.34 -7.13 -1.38
N ILE A 118 -2.54 -7.69 -1.31
CA ILE A 118 -3.35 -7.75 -0.09
C ILE A 118 -3.41 -9.21 0.33
N SER A 119 -2.99 -9.51 1.55
CA SER A 119 -2.91 -10.90 2.01
C SER A 119 -3.28 -11.04 3.49
N ALA A 120 -3.96 -12.12 3.82
CA ALA A 120 -3.98 -12.61 5.19
C ALA A 120 -2.79 -13.54 5.42
N ILE A 121 -2.38 -13.71 6.67
CA ILE A 121 -1.31 -14.62 7.06
C ILE A 121 -1.90 -15.57 8.10
N LEU A 122 -2.24 -16.78 7.63
CA LEU A 122 -2.93 -17.77 8.45
C LEU A 122 -1.99 -18.80 9.07
N GLY A 123 -0.74 -18.79 8.68
CA GLY A 123 0.26 -19.73 9.16
C GLY A 123 1.51 -19.72 8.30
N PRO A 124 2.39 -20.73 8.43
CA PRO A 124 3.57 -20.84 7.57
C PRO A 124 3.20 -21.00 6.10
N TYR A 125 4.17 -20.80 5.20
CA TYR A 125 3.97 -20.95 3.76
C TYR A 125 3.67 -22.39 3.33
N SER A 126 3.91 -23.33 4.21
CA SER A 126 3.64 -24.75 3.91
C SER A 126 3.21 -25.52 5.14
#